data_363f8118b3fd385e6c6541efbaa677d0
#
_entry.id   363f8118b3fd385e6c6541efbaa677d0
#
_cell.length_a   1.000
_cell.length_b   1.000
_cell.length_c   1.000
_cell.angle_alpha   90.00
_cell.angle_beta   90.00
_cell.angle_gamma   90.00
#
_symmetry.space_group_name_H-M   'P 1'
#
loop_
_entity.id
_entity.type
_entity.pdbx_description
1 polymer ?
#
loop_
_entity_poly.entity_id
_entity_poly.type
_entity_poly.pdbx_seq_one_letter_code
_entity_poly.pdbx_strand_id
1 'polypeptide(L)'
;KSIDHNHLMTYHPRGRYTSAKWWSKAKWLDFHTFQSGHRKYGQRMGNKDYPIPDNTEEDNWMYVDSTWAYKPIKPVLDAEPSYEDIPKGLHDPNEERWQDYDVRRYAYWSVFAGSCGHTYGHNAIMQMLKPGYPTSYGSDGAEKPWYVALNDPGFNQMKHLKNLMLSLPYFERVPDQSIIAGENGERYNRLLATRGNDYLLVYNYNCVPMKLDLRKVS
;
A
#
# COMPACT_ATOMS: atom_id res chain seq x y z
N LYS A 1 17.23 -2.01 -19.44
CA LYS A 1 18.17 -3.14 -19.22
C LYS A 1 19.31 -3.21 -20.25
N SER A 2 19.16 -2.64 -21.44
CA SER A 2 20.29 -2.55 -22.39
C SER A 2 21.41 -1.59 -21.92
N ILE A 3 21.09 -0.67 -21.02
CA ILE A 3 22.03 0.32 -20.48
C ILE A 3 22.46 -0.06 -19.06
N ASP A 4 21.56 -0.61 -18.26
CA ASP A 4 21.83 -1.01 -16.88
C ASP A 4 21.33 -2.44 -16.64
N HIS A 5 22.26 -3.36 -16.41
CA HIS A 5 21.98 -4.77 -16.13
C HIS A 5 22.00 -5.11 -14.64
N ASN A 6 22.55 -4.22 -13.82
CA ASN A 6 22.88 -4.50 -12.42
C ASN A 6 21.78 -4.07 -11.44
N HIS A 7 20.91 -3.14 -11.84
CA HIS A 7 19.85 -2.63 -10.95
C HIS A 7 18.48 -3.18 -11.32
N LEU A 8 17.64 -3.34 -10.31
CA LEU A 8 16.24 -3.67 -10.50
C LEU A 8 15.51 -2.50 -11.18
N MET A 9 14.60 -2.83 -12.07
CA MET A 9 13.85 -1.86 -12.85
C MET A 9 12.36 -2.07 -12.68
N THR A 10 11.64 -0.98 -12.44
CA THR A 10 10.18 -0.96 -12.41
C THR A 10 9.64 0.25 -13.13
N TYR A 11 8.33 0.35 -13.24
CA TYR A 11 7.61 1.49 -13.78
C TYR A 11 6.57 1.95 -12.77
N HIS A 12 6.69 3.18 -12.28
CA HIS A 12 5.71 3.80 -11.40
C HIS A 12 4.55 4.35 -12.21
N PRO A 13 3.36 3.75 -12.17
CA PRO A 13 2.20 4.26 -12.89
C PRO A 13 1.63 5.49 -12.18
N ARG A 14 0.74 6.18 -12.86
CA ARG A 14 -0.10 7.20 -12.20
C ARG A 14 -1.04 6.56 -11.19
N GLY A 15 -1.57 7.39 -10.29
CA GLY A 15 -2.51 6.96 -9.25
C GLY A 15 -3.60 6.02 -9.76
N ARG A 16 -3.87 4.98 -9.00
CA ARG A 16 -4.91 3.96 -9.19
C ARG A 16 -4.67 2.98 -10.33
N TYR A 17 -3.43 2.85 -10.75
CA TYR A 17 -3.05 1.84 -11.72
C TYR A 17 -1.90 1.00 -11.19
N THR A 18 -1.87 -0.26 -11.63
CA THR A 18 -0.69 -1.11 -11.52
C THR A 18 0.11 -1.08 -12.83
N SER A 19 1.42 -1.12 -12.73
CA SER A 19 2.31 -1.24 -13.89
C SER A 19 2.04 -2.52 -14.71
N ALA A 20 1.48 -3.55 -14.08
CA ALA A 20 1.13 -4.81 -14.73
C ALA A 20 0.13 -4.63 -15.87
N LYS A 21 -0.74 -3.63 -15.81
CA LYS A 21 -1.70 -3.31 -16.86
C LYS A 21 -1.05 -3.15 -18.23
N TRP A 22 0.13 -2.57 -18.29
CA TRP A 22 0.83 -2.29 -19.55
C TRP A 22 2.06 -3.16 -19.76
N TRP A 23 2.73 -3.56 -18.68
CA TRP A 23 4.08 -4.11 -18.70
C TRP A 23 4.20 -5.51 -18.08
N SER A 24 3.09 -6.26 -17.89
CA SER A 24 3.13 -7.58 -17.27
C SER A 24 4.11 -8.54 -17.97
N LYS A 25 4.18 -8.49 -19.31
CA LYS A 25 5.05 -9.35 -20.14
C LYS A 25 6.41 -8.73 -20.46
N ALA A 26 6.68 -7.51 -20.01
CA ALA A 26 7.93 -6.84 -20.32
C ALA A 26 9.12 -7.51 -19.60
N LYS A 27 10.10 -7.98 -20.39
CA LYS A 27 11.29 -8.68 -19.84
C LYS A 27 12.23 -7.74 -19.06
N TRP A 28 12.17 -6.46 -19.33
CA TRP A 28 13.00 -5.45 -18.66
C TRP A 28 12.48 -5.08 -17.26
N LEU A 29 11.20 -5.32 -16.98
CA LEU A 29 10.57 -4.95 -15.72
C LEU A 29 10.73 -6.11 -14.73
N ASP A 30 11.42 -5.85 -13.62
CA ASP A 30 11.73 -6.87 -12.62
C ASP A 30 10.59 -7.07 -11.61
N PHE A 31 9.91 -6.00 -11.22
CA PHE A 31 8.78 -6.05 -10.30
C PHE A 31 7.73 -5.00 -10.67
N HIS A 32 6.50 -5.25 -10.25
CA HIS A 32 5.39 -4.32 -10.45
C HIS A 32 5.29 -3.32 -9.32
N THR A 33 4.85 -2.11 -9.66
CA THR A 33 4.43 -1.10 -8.68
C THR A 33 3.03 -0.62 -8.97
N PHE A 34 2.38 -0.10 -7.94
CA PHE A 34 1.11 0.62 -8.06
C PHE A 34 1.12 1.84 -7.14
N GLN A 35 0.21 2.76 -7.41
CA GLN A 35 -0.05 3.93 -6.57
C GLN A 35 -1.47 3.84 -6.04
N SER A 36 -1.63 3.56 -4.74
CA SER A 36 -2.94 3.37 -4.10
C SER A 36 -3.47 4.61 -3.37
N GLY A 37 -2.59 5.55 -3.00
CA GLY A 37 -2.98 6.74 -2.23
C GLY A 37 -3.73 7.77 -3.11
N HIS A 38 -4.36 8.69 -2.57
CA HIS A 38 -4.62 9.32 -1.28
C HIS A 38 -6.13 9.46 -1.05
N ARG A 39 -6.91 8.54 -1.58
CA ARG A 39 -8.37 8.60 -1.61
C ARG A 39 -8.99 8.01 -0.35
N LYS A 40 -10.10 8.60 0.08
CA LYS A 40 -10.92 8.09 1.17
C LYS A 40 -12.16 7.38 0.64
N TYR A 41 -12.76 6.54 1.46
CA TYR A 41 -14.06 5.93 1.15
C TYR A 41 -15.13 6.99 0.86
N GLY A 42 -15.96 6.71 -0.13
CA GLY A 42 -17.02 7.60 -0.57
C GLY A 42 -16.58 8.78 -1.44
N GLN A 43 -15.29 8.92 -1.72
CA GLN A 43 -14.79 9.98 -2.57
C GLN A 43 -15.04 9.67 -4.04
N ARG A 44 -15.97 10.38 -4.66
CA ARG A 44 -16.23 10.26 -6.09
C ARG A 44 -15.09 10.87 -6.91
N MET A 45 -14.67 10.14 -7.93
CA MET A 45 -13.75 10.67 -8.94
C MET A 45 -14.50 11.55 -9.93
N GLY A 46 -14.19 12.83 -9.91
CA GLY A 46 -14.89 13.85 -10.69
C GLY A 46 -14.52 13.94 -12.16
N ASN A 47 -13.72 13.04 -12.72
CA ASN A 47 -13.26 13.18 -14.10
C ASN A 47 -13.75 12.03 -14.99
N LYS A 48 -14.67 12.36 -15.93
CA LYS A 48 -15.20 11.44 -16.93
C LYS A 48 -14.14 10.91 -17.91
N ASP A 49 -13.02 11.60 -18.04
CA ASP A 49 -11.99 11.29 -19.03
C ASP A 49 -11.05 10.16 -18.60
N TYR A 50 -11.17 9.72 -17.37
CA TYR A 50 -10.36 8.61 -16.84
C TYR A 50 -11.26 7.61 -16.13
N PRO A 51 -11.89 6.69 -16.89
CA PRO A 51 -12.58 5.58 -16.27
C PRO A 51 -11.55 4.79 -15.45
N ILE A 52 -11.68 4.86 -14.14
CA ILE A 52 -10.87 4.05 -13.25
C ILE A 52 -11.60 2.71 -13.18
N PRO A 53 -11.01 1.65 -13.72
CA PRO A 53 -11.70 0.36 -13.80
C PRO A 53 -12.10 -0.13 -12.41
N ASP A 54 -11.26 0.12 -11.42
CA ASP A 54 -11.42 -0.41 -10.07
C ASP A 54 -11.17 0.73 -9.08
N ASN A 55 -12.22 1.48 -8.77
CA ASN A 55 -12.13 2.50 -7.74
C ASN A 55 -12.07 1.81 -6.37
N THR A 56 -10.85 1.50 -5.95
CA THR A 56 -10.60 0.80 -4.70
C THR A 56 -10.70 1.72 -3.48
N GLU A 57 -10.81 3.02 -3.71
CA GLU A 57 -10.81 4.02 -2.64
C GLU A 57 -9.62 3.81 -1.69
N GLU A 58 -9.86 3.29 -0.47
CA GLU A 58 -8.82 2.99 0.51
C GLU A 58 -8.31 1.54 0.42
N ASP A 59 -8.97 0.66 -0.33
CA ASP A 59 -8.69 -0.78 -0.37
C ASP A 59 -7.45 -1.10 -1.22
N ASN A 60 -6.27 -0.70 -0.76
CA ASN A 60 -5.02 -0.89 -1.51
C ASN A 60 -4.65 -2.37 -1.73
N TRP A 61 -5.15 -3.28 -0.90
CA TRP A 61 -5.01 -4.72 -1.08
C TRP A 61 -5.58 -5.22 -2.41
N MET A 62 -6.61 -4.56 -2.97
CA MET A 62 -7.21 -4.94 -4.26
C MET A 62 -6.24 -4.73 -5.44
N TYR A 63 -5.34 -3.74 -5.36
CA TYR A 63 -4.29 -3.56 -6.38
C TYR A 63 -3.29 -4.72 -6.35
N VAL A 64 -3.01 -5.24 -5.17
CA VAL A 64 -2.14 -6.41 -5.03
C VAL A 64 -2.79 -7.63 -5.65
N ASP A 65 -4.04 -7.93 -5.29
CA ASP A 65 -4.81 -9.06 -5.82
C ASP A 65 -4.91 -9.00 -7.36
N SER A 66 -5.29 -7.84 -7.89
CA SER A 66 -5.39 -7.66 -9.34
C SER A 66 -4.04 -7.80 -10.05
N THR A 67 -2.93 -7.37 -9.41
CA THR A 67 -1.60 -7.52 -9.98
C THR A 67 -1.14 -8.97 -9.99
N TRP A 68 -1.46 -9.76 -8.97
CA TRP A 68 -1.16 -11.19 -8.90
C TRP A 68 -1.88 -12.02 -9.99
N ALA A 69 -2.99 -11.52 -10.52
CA ALA A 69 -3.69 -12.16 -11.62
C ALA A 69 -2.92 -12.13 -12.95
N TYR A 70 -2.01 -11.17 -13.13
CA TYR A 70 -1.19 -11.08 -14.35
C TYR A 70 -0.11 -12.16 -14.41
N LYS A 71 0.22 -12.60 -15.62
CA LYS A 71 1.26 -13.60 -15.88
C LYS A 71 2.33 -13.05 -16.83
N PRO A 72 3.61 -13.37 -16.60
CA PRO A 72 4.14 -14.12 -15.44
C PRO A 72 3.96 -13.34 -14.13
N ILE A 73 3.86 -14.06 -13.02
CA ILE A 73 3.84 -13.43 -11.69
C ILE A 73 5.19 -12.75 -11.44
N LYS A 74 5.14 -11.51 -10.99
CA LYS A 74 6.33 -10.75 -10.53
C LYS A 74 6.05 -10.19 -9.16
N PRO A 75 7.07 -9.89 -8.35
CA PRO A 75 6.88 -9.17 -7.10
C PRO A 75 6.11 -7.87 -7.33
N VAL A 76 5.33 -7.43 -6.36
CA VAL A 76 4.54 -6.20 -6.43
C VAL A 76 4.78 -5.34 -5.19
N LEU A 77 4.86 -4.02 -5.38
CA LEU A 77 5.12 -3.05 -4.35
C LEU A 77 4.09 -1.92 -4.41
N ASP A 78 3.49 -1.57 -3.27
CA ASP A 78 2.77 -0.29 -3.14
C ASP A 78 3.81 0.82 -3.05
N ALA A 79 4.02 1.52 -4.16
CA ALA A 79 5.08 2.52 -4.29
C ALA A 79 4.63 3.91 -3.86
N GLU A 80 3.30 4.15 -3.80
CA GLU A 80 2.74 5.41 -3.34
C GLU A 80 1.38 5.19 -2.68
N PRO A 81 1.37 4.76 -1.40
CA PRO A 81 0.16 4.71 -0.57
C PRO A 81 -0.24 6.10 -0.11
N SER A 82 -1.27 6.19 0.73
CA SER A 82 -1.59 7.44 1.43
C SER A 82 -0.43 7.85 2.34
N TYR A 83 -0.02 9.12 2.23
CA TYR A 83 1.07 9.67 3.04
C TYR A 83 0.55 10.19 4.37
N GLU A 84 1.33 10.01 5.42
CA GLU A 84 1.06 10.65 6.71
C GLU A 84 1.01 12.17 6.55
N ASP A 85 0.08 12.82 7.23
CA ASP A 85 -0.12 14.28 7.23
C ASP A 85 -0.57 14.89 5.88
N ILE A 86 -1.06 14.09 4.93
CA ILE A 86 -1.82 14.60 3.78
C ILE A 86 -3.33 14.63 4.12
N PRO A 87 -4.10 15.64 3.68
CA PRO A 87 -5.55 15.64 3.80
C PRO A 87 -6.17 14.39 3.14
N LYS A 88 -7.11 13.75 3.81
CA LYS A 88 -7.85 12.61 3.28
C LYS A 88 -8.57 13.03 2.01
N GLY A 89 -8.32 12.33 0.91
CA GLY A 89 -8.85 12.68 -0.40
C GLY A 89 -8.00 13.65 -1.21
N LEU A 90 -6.90 14.15 -0.66
CA LEU A 90 -5.82 14.91 -1.28
C LEU A 90 -6.08 16.43 -1.46
N HIS A 91 -7.28 16.87 -1.79
CA HIS A 91 -7.48 18.22 -2.34
C HIS A 91 -8.25 19.20 -1.44
N ASP A 92 -8.78 18.75 -0.32
CA ASP A 92 -9.48 19.62 0.62
C ASP A 92 -8.64 19.78 1.91
N PRO A 93 -8.11 20.98 2.17
CA PRO A 93 -7.30 21.23 3.36
C PRO A 93 -8.08 21.15 4.66
N ASN A 94 -9.42 21.20 4.62
CA ASN A 94 -10.28 21.11 5.79
C ASN A 94 -10.60 19.66 6.18
N GLU A 95 -10.23 18.70 5.32
CA GLU A 95 -10.38 17.28 5.66
C GLU A 95 -9.36 16.87 6.72
N GLU A 96 -9.74 15.85 7.50
CA GLU A 96 -8.80 15.19 8.39
C GLU A 96 -7.57 14.70 7.62
N ARG A 97 -6.42 14.68 8.28
CA ARG A 97 -5.19 14.17 7.69
C ARG A 97 -5.00 12.70 7.98
N TRP A 98 -4.35 12.00 7.05
CA TRP A 98 -3.94 10.62 7.29
C TRP A 98 -2.99 10.55 8.48
N GLN A 99 -3.33 9.70 9.46
CA GLN A 99 -2.59 9.53 10.70
C GLN A 99 -1.68 8.30 10.66
N ASP A 100 -0.87 8.13 11.68
CA ASP A 100 0.03 6.99 11.84
C ASP A 100 -0.68 5.62 11.75
N TYR A 101 -1.86 5.50 12.34
CA TYR A 101 -2.66 4.27 12.26
C TYR A 101 -3.23 4.00 10.87
N ASP A 102 -3.49 5.05 10.09
CA ASP A 102 -3.94 4.91 8.69
C ASP A 102 -2.81 4.38 7.81
N VAL A 103 -1.64 5.04 7.84
CA VAL A 103 -0.49 4.62 7.02
C VAL A 103 0.01 3.23 7.44
N ARG A 104 -0.08 2.88 8.73
CA ARG A 104 0.17 1.53 9.21
C ARG A 104 -0.80 0.53 8.61
N ARG A 105 -2.10 0.82 8.61
CA ARG A 105 -3.13 -0.03 7.98
C ARG A 105 -2.82 -0.29 6.51
N TYR A 106 -2.51 0.75 5.73
CA TYR A 106 -2.11 0.61 4.33
C TYR A 106 -0.91 -0.33 4.15
N ALA A 107 0.10 -0.19 5.00
CA ALA A 107 1.28 -1.04 4.96
C ALA A 107 0.95 -2.52 5.21
N TYR A 108 0.17 -2.80 6.26
CA TYR A 108 -0.24 -4.17 6.58
C TYR A 108 -1.18 -4.74 5.51
N TRP A 109 -2.13 -3.97 5.02
CA TRP A 109 -3.04 -4.43 3.97
C TRP A 109 -2.30 -4.83 2.70
N SER A 110 -1.40 -3.99 2.18
CA SER A 110 -0.67 -4.34 0.96
C SER A 110 0.24 -5.55 1.17
N VAL A 111 0.99 -5.60 2.28
CA VAL A 111 1.93 -6.70 2.53
C VAL A 111 1.21 -8.01 2.79
N PHE A 112 0.14 -8.03 3.57
CA PHE A 112 -0.63 -9.25 3.85
C PHE A 112 -1.43 -9.74 2.63
N ALA A 113 -1.79 -8.85 1.71
CA ALA A 113 -2.36 -9.24 0.43
C ALA A 113 -1.33 -9.84 -0.54
N GLY A 114 -0.02 -9.74 -0.26
CA GLY A 114 1.01 -10.37 -1.07
C GLY A 114 2.05 -9.44 -1.67
N SER A 115 2.05 -8.14 -1.35
CA SER A 115 3.14 -7.25 -1.75
C SER A 115 4.47 -7.70 -1.17
N CYS A 116 5.53 -7.51 -1.94
CA CYS A 116 6.90 -7.76 -1.49
C CYS A 116 7.43 -6.66 -0.57
N GLY A 117 6.68 -5.60 -0.36
CA GLY A 117 7.03 -4.48 0.51
C GLY A 117 6.02 -3.35 0.42
N HIS A 118 6.35 -2.25 1.07
CA HIS A 118 5.53 -1.07 1.15
C HIS A 118 6.42 0.17 1.25
N THR A 119 6.02 1.25 0.60
CA THR A 119 6.70 2.55 0.68
C THR A 119 5.94 3.45 1.65
N TYR A 120 6.63 3.97 2.64
CA TYR A 120 6.08 5.00 3.50
C TYR A 120 6.33 6.38 2.90
N GLY A 121 5.35 7.26 3.00
CA GLY A 121 5.46 8.66 2.62
C GLY A 121 4.91 9.59 3.70
N HIS A 122 5.43 10.82 3.72
CA HIS A 122 4.98 11.89 4.61
C HIS A 122 4.88 13.20 3.84
N ASN A 123 3.81 13.95 4.06
CA ASN A 123 3.51 15.19 3.35
C ASN A 123 4.65 16.21 3.43
N ALA A 124 5.13 16.52 4.62
CA ALA A 124 6.18 17.50 4.83
C ALA A 124 7.53 17.08 4.21
N ILE A 125 7.82 15.77 4.20
CA ILE A 125 9.05 15.23 3.61
C ILE A 125 8.97 15.30 2.10
N MET A 126 7.85 14.89 1.50
CA MET A 126 7.62 14.97 0.06
C MET A 126 7.77 16.41 -0.45
N GLN A 127 7.26 17.38 0.28
CA GLN A 127 7.33 18.79 -0.09
C GLN A 127 8.64 19.46 0.30
N MET A 128 9.51 18.79 1.07
CA MET A 128 10.74 19.36 1.63
C MET A 128 10.50 20.68 2.37
N LEU A 129 9.34 20.79 3.08
CA LEU A 129 8.89 22.02 3.69
C LEU A 129 9.92 22.58 4.67
N LYS A 130 10.26 23.84 4.53
CA LYS A 130 11.11 24.62 5.45
C LYS A 130 10.39 25.90 5.87
N PRO A 131 10.65 26.41 7.10
CA PRO A 131 10.13 27.72 7.50
C PRO A 131 10.52 28.81 6.51
N GLY A 132 9.57 29.68 6.15
CA GLY A 132 9.79 30.79 5.22
C GLY A 132 9.74 30.43 3.74
N TYR A 133 9.52 29.15 3.38
CA TYR A 133 9.32 28.73 1.99
C TYR A 133 7.85 28.33 1.77
N PRO A 134 7.24 28.74 0.66
CA PRO A 134 5.90 28.32 0.34
C PRO A 134 5.86 26.82 0.06
N THR A 135 4.74 26.18 0.42
CA THR A 135 4.47 24.80 -0.01
C THR A 135 4.21 24.75 -1.51
N SER A 136 4.74 23.77 -2.20
CA SER A 136 4.57 23.64 -3.64
C SER A 136 3.17 23.15 -4.05
N TYR A 137 2.39 22.65 -3.11
CA TYR A 137 1.09 22.02 -3.35
C TYR A 137 0.00 22.70 -2.53
N GLY A 138 -0.39 23.88 -2.88
CA GLY A 138 -1.57 24.64 -2.42
C GLY A 138 -2.37 24.05 -1.24
N SER A 139 -3.49 23.39 -1.55
CA SER A 139 -4.39 22.80 -0.56
C SER A 139 -3.81 21.61 0.21
N ASP A 140 -2.81 20.96 -0.32
CA ASP A 140 -2.19 19.78 0.30
C ASP A 140 -1.05 20.17 1.23
N GLY A 141 -0.95 21.48 1.58
CA GLY A 141 0.16 22.08 2.30
C GLY A 141 0.54 21.31 3.57
N ALA A 142 1.83 21.03 3.71
CA ALA A 142 2.37 20.47 4.92
C ALA A 142 2.34 21.51 6.06
N GLU A 143 2.11 21.04 7.28
CA GLU A 143 1.94 21.91 8.45
C GLU A 143 3.22 22.05 9.29
N LYS A 144 4.18 21.18 9.08
CA LYS A 144 5.44 21.13 9.84
C LYS A 144 6.66 21.02 8.93
N PRO A 145 7.84 21.48 9.36
CA PRO A 145 9.07 21.30 8.59
C PRO A 145 9.43 19.82 8.42
N TRP A 146 10.03 19.47 7.27
CA TRP A 146 10.37 18.09 6.94
C TRP A 146 11.25 17.40 7.99
N TYR A 147 12.18 18.12 8.62
CA TYR A 147 13.07 17.57 9.63
C TYR A 147 12.36 17.26 10.95
N VAL A 148 11.22 17.91 11.24
CA VAL A 148 10.35 17.58 12.37
C VAL A 148 9.58 16.32 12.05
N ALA A 149 9.06 16.20 10.83
CA ALA A 149 8.30 15.07 10.35
C ALA A 149 9.06 13.73 10.34
N LEU A 150 10.40 13.77 10.33
CA LEU A 150 11.23 12.56 10.47
C LEU A 150 11.01 11.79 11.78
N ASN A 151 10.40 12.43 12.77
CA ASN A 151 10.10 11.83 14.07
C ASN A 151 8.61 11.45 14.22
N ASP A 152 7.81 11.60 13.17
CA ASP A 152 6.40 11.27 13.23
C ASP A 152 6.18 9.76 13.42
N PRO A 153 5.10 9.38 14.13
CA PRO A 153 4.95 8.01 14.61
C PRO A 153 4.78 6.98 13.49
N GLY A 154 4.16 7.33 12.36
CA GLY A 154 3.94 6.40 11.26
C GLY A 154 5.25 5.85 10.69
N PHE A 155 6.25 6.70 10.49
CA PHE A 155 7.60 6.27 10.09
C PHE A 155 8.18 5.25 11.07
N ASN A 156 8.14 5.57 12.35
CA ASN A 156 8.70 4.72 13.39
C ASN A 156 7.99 3.36 13.52
N GLN A 157 6.73 3.27 13.11
CA GLN A 157 5.94 2.05 13.18
C GLN A 157 6.22 1.07 12.02
N MET A 158 6.74 1.54 10.88
CA MET A 158 7.07 0.68 9.75
C MET A 158 8.07 -0.42 10.09
N LYS A 159 8.96 -0.18 11.05
CA LYS A 159 9.90 -1.19 11.55
C LYS A 159 9.21 -2.44 12.12
N HIS A 160 8.01 -2.30 12.70
CA HIS A 160 7.31 -3.44 13.30
C HIS A 160 6.83 -4.41 12.21
N LEU A 161 6.27 -3.91 11.11
CA LEU A 161 5.90 -4.73 9.97
C LEU A 161 7.13 -5.41 9.36
N LYS A 162 8.21 -4.66 9.13
CA LYS A 162 9.47 -5.21 8.62
C LYS A 162 9.99 -6.34 9.52
N ASN A 163 10.06 -6.10 10.82
CA ASN A 163 10.56 -7.10 11.77
C ASN A 163 9.67 -8.34 11.81
N LEU A 164 8.34 -8.18 11.78
CA LEU A 164 7.41 -9.31 11.69
C LEU A 164 7.67 -10.15 10.44
N MET A 165 7.78 -9.52 9.27
CA MET A 165 8.01 -10.24 8.02
C MET A 165 9.37 -10.95 7.99
N LEU A 166 10.41 -10.37 8.56
CA LEU A 166 11.75 -10.94 8.61
C LEU A 166 11.95 -11.96 9.75
N SER A 167 11.04 -12.05 10.71
CA SER A 167 11.10 -13.07 11.76
C SER A 167 10.66 -14.47 11.31
N LEU A 168 10.11 -14.58 10.12
CA LEU A 168 9.60 -15.81 9.51
C LEU A 168 10.28 -16.02 8.13
N PRO A 169 10.24 -17.22 7.55
CA PRO A 169 10.78 -17.51 6.22
C PRO A 169 10.07 -16.66 5.13
N TYR A 170 10.56 -15.46 4.91
CA TYR A 170 9.93 -14.43 4.06
C TYR A 170 9.69 -14.91 2.62
N PHE A 171 10.63 -15.63 2.01
CA PHE A 171 10.54 -16.06 0.62
C PHE A 171 9.55 -17.20 0.37
N GLU A 172 9.07 -17.84 1.42
CA GLU A 172 8.01 -18.86 1.35
C GLU A 172 6.61 -18.24 1.38
N ARG A 173 6.54 -16.96 1.72
CA ARG A 173 5.29 -16.26 1.97
C ARG A 173 4.46 -16.08 0.69
N VAL A 174 3.21 -16.54 0.76
CA VAL A 174 2.19 -16.33 -0.29
C VAL A 174 0.91 -15.79 0.33
N PRO A 175 0.17 -14.92 -0.39
CA PRO A 175 -1.17 -14.53 0.03
C PRO A 175 -2.10 -15.73 -0.07
N ASP A 176 -2.90 -15.96 0.96
CA ASP A 176 -3.89 -17.03 0.94
C ASP A 176 -5.16 -16.65 1.71
N GLN A 177 -6.11 -16.04 1.03
CA GLN A 177 -7.38 -15.64 1.64
C GLN A 177 -8.30 -16.83 1.96
N SER A 178 -8.01 -18.03 1.46
CA SER A 178 -8.78 -19.23 1.77
C SER A 178 -8.59 -19.72 3.21
N ILE A 179 -7.64 -19.13 3.94
CA ILE A 179 -7.48 -19.32 5.40
C ILE A 179 -8.66 -18.72 6.17
N ILE A 180 -9.26 -17.66 5.66
CA ILE A 180 -10.43 -17.04 6.28
C ILE A 180 -11.64 -17.91 5.97
N ALA A 181 -12.20 -18.55 7.01
CA ALA A 181 -13.36 -19.40 6.86
C ALA A 181 -14.67 -18.61 7.00
N GLY A 182 -15.55 -18.75 5.99
CA GLY A 182 -16.80 -18.02 5.91
C GLY A 182 -16.69 -16.68 5.17
N GLU A 183 -17.60 -15.78 5.46
CA GLU A 183 -17.58 -14.45 4.86
C GLU A 183 -16.41 -13.62 5.40
N ASN A 184 -15.68 -13.02 4.49
CA ASN A 184 -14.66 -12.04 4.84
C ASN A 184 -15.28 -10.63 4.84
N GLY A 185 -14.94 -9.81 5.81
CA GLY A 185 -15.46 -8.46 5.94
C GLY A 185 -15.01 -7.54 4.81
N GLU A 186 -15.58 -6.35 4.78
CA GLU A 186 -15.27 -5.28 3.82
C GLU A 186 -14.62 -4.10 4.55
N ARG A 187 -13.94 -3.25 3.81
CA ARG A 187 -13.31 -2.02 4.32
C ARG A 187 -12.45 -2.32 5.56
N TYR A 188 -12.65 -1.57 6.63
CA TYR A 188 -11.88 -1.71 7.88
C TYR A 188 -12.09 -3.05 8.60
N ASN A 189 -13.13 -3.80 8.25
CA ASN A 189 -13.38 -5.15 8.79
C ASN A 189 -12.79 -6.26 7.92
N ARG A 190 -12.17 -5.92 6.78
CA ARG A 190 -11.53 -6.89 5.89
C ARG A 190 -10.35 -7.55 6.59
N LEU A 191 -10.36 -8.88 6.63
CA LEU A 191 -9.24 -9.69 7.08
C LEU A 191 -8.31 -9.98 5.90
N LEU A 192 -7.02 -9.90 6.11
CA LEU A 192 -6.03 -10.26 5.10
C LEU A 192 -5.09 -11.31 5.65
N ALA A 193 -4.97 -12.41 4.91
CA ALA A 193 -4.21 -13.58 5.32
C ALA A 193 -3.06 -13.88 4.36
N THR A 194 -1.93 -14.25 4.94
CA THR A 194 -0.75 -14.73 4.23
C THR A 194 -0.13 -15.88 5.00
N ARG A 195 0.56 -16.79 4.32
CA ARG A 195 1.22 -17.93 4.95
C ARG A 195 2.53 -18.30 4.32
N GLY A 196 3.35 -19.02 5.05
CA GLY A 196 4.44 -19.86 4.56
C GLY A 196 4.05 -21.33 4.59
N ASN A 197 5.03 -22.19 4.71
CA ASN A 197 4.82 -23.64 4.80
C ASN A 197 4.27 -24.06 6.16
N ASP A 198 4.80 -23.49 7.24
CA ASP A 198 4.54 -23.85 8.64
C ASP A 198 4.01 -22.69 9.50
N TYR A 199 3.65 -21.59 8.89
CA TYR A 199 3.06 -20.45 9.59
C TYR A 199 1.94 -19.80 8.80
N LEU A 200 1.05 -19.10 9.49
CA LEU A 200 0.09 -18.17 8.92
C LEU A 200 0.07 -16.87 9.70
N LEU A 201 -0.25 -15.80 9.00
CA LEU A 201 -0.46 -14.48 9.58
C LEU A 201 -1.78 -13.91 9.06
N VAL A 202 -2.57 -13.33 9.97
CA VAL A 202 -3.82 -12.66 9.62
C VAL A 202 -3.79 -11.24 10.17
N TYR A 203 -3.99 -10.26 9.32
CA TYR A 203 -4.18 -8.88 9.74
C TYR A 203 -5.66 -8.58 9.93
N ASN A 204 -6.01 -8.11 11.11
CA ASN A 204 -7.36 -7.78 11.56
C ASN A 204 -7.35 -6.39 12.18
N TYR A 205 -7.65 -5.36 11.39
CA TYR A 205 -7.53 -3.96 11.80
C TYR A 205 -8.50 -3.58 12.93
N ASN A 206 -9.77 -3.96 12.80
CA ASN A 206 -10.82 -3.64 13.78
C ASN A 206 -11.02 -4.70 14.86
N CYS A 207 -10.14 -5.71 14.95
CA CYS A 207 -10.27 -6.81 15.91
C CYS A 207 -11.63 -7.51 15.87
N VAL A 208 -12.22 -7.66 14.68
CA VAL A 208 -13.49 -8.38 14.52
C VAL A 208 -13.31 -9.88 14.76
N PRO A 209 -14.34 -10.60 15.22
CA PRO A 209 -14.30 -12.06 15.32
C PRO A 209 -13.95 -12.71 13.99
N MET A 210 -13.08 -13.72 14.00
CA MET A 210 -12.65 -14.41 12.78
C MET A 210 -12.65 -15.92 12.97
N LYS A 211 -12.91 -16.65 11.88
CA LYS A 211 -12.76 -18.11 11.82
C LYS A 211 -11.65 -18.43 10.82
N LEU A 212 -10.75 -19.32 11.20
CA LEU A 212 -9.60 -19.70 10.38
C LEU A 212 -9.62 -21.18 10.05
N ASP A 213 -9.29 -21.53 8.82
CA ASP A 213 -9.04 -22.90 8.39
C ASP A 213 -7.56 -23.25 8.57
N LEU A 214 -7.21 -23.88 9.67
CA LEU A 214 -5.84 -24.22 10.01
C LEU A 214 -5.28 -25.43 9.24
N ARG A 215 -6.09 -26.14 8.44
CA ARG A 215 -5.62 -27.26 7.61
C ARG A 215 -4.68 -26.83 6.49
N LYS A 216 -4.53 -25.54 6.29
CA LYS A 216 -3.62 -24.93 5.30
C LYS A 216 -2.18 -24.80 5.79
N VAL A 217 -1.94 -25.06 7.06
CA VAL A 217 -0.63 -24.98 7.69
C VAL A 217 -0.35 -26.36 8.28
N SER A 218 0.74 -26.95 7.85
CA SER A 218 1.16 -28.31 8.29
C SER A 218 1.94 -28.24 9.60
#